data_403634ae40bda21637e32e4b65df9c5d
#
_entry.id   403634ae40bda21637e32e4b65df9c5d
#
_cell.length_a   1.000
_cell.length_b   1.000
_cell.length_c   1.000
_cell.angle_alpha   90.00
_cell.angle_beta   90.00
_cell.angle_gamma   90.00
#
_symmetry.space_group_name_H-M   'P 1'
#
loop_
_entity.id
_entity.type
_entity.pdbx_description
1 polymer ?
#
loop_
_entity_poly.entity_id
_entity_poly.type
_entity_poly.pdbx_seq_one_letter_code
_entity_poly.pdbx_strand_id
1 'polypeptide(L)'
;MCIRDSAYSLIVEDGTAMARKVRRGELPAPDEDTFADRYDAIDARLRQAGFSWYEVSNWAKPGGECQHNLIYWRSGQWWGAGPGAHGCVRLRGEGHSESGLVRLVNAKRPATYWDGLAGGGEGASIRKDGLPLPGSVVTTERLSNDDLRTEQVMLRLRLAAGLELTELAGSTGSAGSAGSKENTELAQVIERYTGLGLLDARGERLRLTDKGRYLADGIVTDIVLALGL
;
A
#
# COMPACT_ATOMS: atom_id res chain seq x y z
N MET A 1 6.28 28.30 1.50
CA MET A 1 7.35 27.47 2.13
C MET A 1 6.95 26.01 1.93
N CYS A 2 7.86 25.17 1.41
CA CYS A 2 7.57 23.72 1.24
C CYS A 2 7.42 23.07 2.60
N ILE A 3 6.34 22.33 2.82
CA ILE A 3 6.04 21.61 4.08
C ILE A 3 6.08 20.08 3.90
N ARG A 4 6.18 19.60 2.67
CA ARG A 4 6.29 18.18 2.29
C ARG A 4 7.18 18.07 1.06
N ASP A 5 7.98 17.03 1.01
CA ASP A 5 8.81 16.69 -0.13
C ASP A 5 8.69 15.19 -0.45
N SER A 6 8.93 14.82 -1.71
CA SER A 6 8.85 13.47 -2.22
C SER A 6 10.07 13.17 -3.07
N ALA A 7 10.72 12.03 -2.83
CA ALA A 7 11.88 11.59 -3.57
C ALA A 7 11.71 10.12 -3.97
N TYR A 8 11.55 9.88 -5.26
CA TYR A 8 11.34 8.55 -5.82
C TYR A 8 12.57 8.04 -6.56
N SER A 9 12.90 6.78 -6.38
CA SER A 9 13.87 6.11 -7.22
C SER A 9 13.30 5.89 -8.62
N LEU A 10 14.15 5.98 -9.64
CA LEU A 10 13.76 5.73 -11.01
C LEU A 10 13.49 4.25 -11.23
N ILE A 11 12.25 3.92 -11.57
CA ILE A 11 11.86 2.56 -12.00
C ILE A 11 11.80 2.53 -13.52
N VAL A 12 12.46 1.54 -14.12
CA VAL A 12 12.44 1.32 -15.57
C VAL A 12 11.28 0.41 -15.92
N GLU A 13 10.14 1.02 -16.26
CA GLU A 13 8.92 0.30 -16.61
C GLU A 13 9.00 -0.39 -17.96
N ASP A 14 8.60 -1.66 -18.03
CA ASP A 14 8.52 -2.42 -19.26
C ASP A 14 7.60 -1.76 -20.30
N GLY A 15 7.93 -1.96 -21.59
CA GLY A 15 7.19 -1.33 -22.69
C GLY A 15 7.56 0.12 -23.00
N THR A 16 8.33 0.80 -22.12
CA THR A 16 8.76 2.19 -22.33
C THR A 16 9.95 2.33 -23.29
N ALA A 17 10.16 3.54 -23.78
CA ALA A 17 11.36 3.83 -24.60
C ALA A 17 12.65 3.67 -23.78
N MET A 18 12.61 4.00 -22.49
CA MET A 18 13.74 3.84 -21.56
C MET A 18 14.10 2.37 -21.39
N ALA A 19 13.13 1.49 -21.13
CA ALA A 19 13.38 0.05 -20.99
C ALA A 19 14.02 -0.54 -22.27
N ARG A 20 13.60 -0.07 -23.46
CA ARG A 20 14.21 -0.49 -24.72
C ARG A 20 15.68 -0.04 -24.83
N LYS A 21 16.01 1.18 -24.41
CA LYS A 21 17.38 1.70 -24.42
C LYS A 21 18.28 0.96 -23.43
N VAL A 22 17.80 0.70 -22.22
CA VAL A 22 18.53 -0.07 -21.21
C VAL A 22 18.80 -1.49 -21.72
N ARG A 23 17.80 -2.18 -22.28
CA ARG A 23 17.98 -3.53 -22.85
C ARG A 23 18.99 -3.57 -24.01
N ARG A 24 19.13 -2.49 -24.79
CA ARG A 24 20.10 -2.38 -25.88
C ARG A 24 21.48 -1.92 -25.43
N GLY A 25 21.67 -1.64 -24.15
CA GLY A 25 22.92 -1.11 -23.60
C GLY A 25 23.20 0.36 -23.97
N GLU A 26 22.20 1.08 -24.51
CA GLU A 26 22.32 2.51 -24.84
C GLU A 26 22.24 3.40 -23.58
N LEU A 27 21.63 2.89 -22.51
CA LEU A 27 21.59 3.50 -21.18
C LEU A 27 22.01 2.46 -20.14
N PRO A 28 22.73 2.86 -19.10
CA PRO A 28 23.02 1.97 -17.99
C PRO A 28 21.72 1.55 -17.26
N ALA A 29 21.67 0.31 -16.81
CA ALA A 29 20.64 -0.12 -15.87
C ALA A 29 20.76 0.69 -14.56
N PRO A 30 19.65 0.94 -13.85
CA PRO A 30 19.70 1.47 -12.50
C PRO A 30 20.54 0.58 -11.61
N ASP A 31 21.33 1.20 -10.76
CA ASP A 31 22.21 0.55 -9.78
C ASP A 31 21.63 0.70 -8.38
N GLU A 32 21.41 -0.43 -7.70
CA GLU A 32 20.71 -0.46 -6.40
C GLU A 32 21.52 0.20 -5.28
N ASP A 33 22.86 0.02 -5.27
CA ASP A 33 23.72 0.63 -4.28
C ASP A 33 23.73 2.16 -4.45
N THR A 34 23.79 2.63 -5.70
CA THR A 34 23.66 4.05 -6.01
C THR A 34 22.31 4.61 -5.55
N PHE A 35 21.23 3.83 -5.64
CA PHE A 35 19.92 4.27 -5.14
C PHE A 35 19.88 4.37 -3.62
N ALA A 36 20.47 3.41 -2.92
CA ALA A 36 20.59 3.42 -1.47
C ALA A 36 21.39 4.64 -0.99
N ASP A 37 22.54 4.90 -1.59
CA ASP A 37 23.39 6.07 -1.27
C ASP A 37 22.65 7.39 -1.49
N ARG A 38 21.92 7.50 -2.59
CA ARG A 38 21.10 8.70 -2.89
C ARG A 38 19.96 8.87 -1.92
N TYR A 39 19.30 7.79 -1.53
CA TYR A 39 18.22 7.82 -0.55
C TYR A 39 18.75 8.31 0.81
N ASP A 40 19.90 7.81 1.26
CA ASP A 40 20.55 8.25 2.49
C ASP A 40 20.91 9.74 2.45
N ALA A 41 21.49 10.20 1.34
CA ALA A 41 21.83 11.60 1.16
C ALA A 41 20.61 12.52 1.20
N ILE A 42 19.51 12.08 0.58
CA ILE A 42 18.21 12.81 0.57
C ILE A 42 17.62 12.83 1.99
N ASP A 43 17.54 11.68 2.66
CA ASP A 43 16.99 11.58 4.01
C ASP A 43 17.78 12.49 4.99
N ALA A 44 19.11 12.42 4.97
CA ALA A 44 19.97 13.27 5.78
C ALA A 44 19.73 14.77 5.50
N ARG A 45 19.62 15.16 4.23
CA ARG A 45 19.40 16.55 3.84
C ARG A 45 18.03 17.07 4.25
N LEU A 46 17.00 16.25 4.08
CA LEU A 46 15.63 16.62 4.46
C LEU A 46 15.49 16.71 5.99
N ARG A 47 16.11 15.80 6.74
CA ARG A 47 16.14 15.87 8.22
C ARG A 47 16.83 17.15 8.70
N GLN A 48 17.96 17.53 8.10
CA GLN A 48 18.63 18.79 8.41
C GLN A 48 17.75 20.04 8.14
N ALA A 49 16.85 19.93 7.15
CA ALA A 49 15.89 21.00 6.82
C ALA A 49 14.60 20.93 7.68
N GLY A 50 14.53 20.06 8.69
CA GLY A 50 13.41 19.94 9.62
C GLY A 50 12.24 19.13 9.07
N PHE A 51 12.47 18.26 8.08
CA PHE A 51 11.49 17.29 7.62
C PHE A 51 11.71 15.94 8.32
N SER A 52 10.64 15.22 8.55
CA SER A 52 10.66 13.85 9.05
C SER A 52 10.10 12.91 7.99
N TRP A 53 10.74 11.77 7.80
CA TRP A 53 10.20 10.69 7.00
C TRP A 53 8.88 10.20 7.61
N TYR A 54 7.82 10.04 6.79
CA TYR A 54 6.56 9.51 7.28
C TYR A 54 6.07 8.29 6.50
N GLU A 55 6.50 8.08 5.27
CA GLU A 55 6.32 6.85 4.48
C GLU A 55 7.38 6.77 3.37
N VAL A 56 7.48 5.66 2.67
CA VAL A 56 8.55 5.18 1.79
C VAL A 56 9.39 6.27 1.12
N SER A 57 8.74 7.18 0.39
CA SER A 57 9.41 8.20 -0.43
C SER A 57 8.98 9.61 -0.09
N ASN A 58 8.36 9.81 1.08
CA ASN A 58 7.83 11.10 1.48
C ASN A 58 8.30 11.56 2.87
N TRP A 59 8.65 12.84 2.93
CA TRP A 59 9.05 13.55 4.13
C TRP A 59 8.18 14.78 4.32
N ALA A 60 7.87 15.12 5.57
CA ALA A 60 7.06 16.26 5.90
C ALA A 60 7.59 17.00 7.14
N LYS A 61 7.31 18.27 7.25
CA LYS A 61 7.38 18.99 8.52
C LYS A 61 6.21 18.56 9.40
N PRO A 62 6.29 18.69 10.73
CA PRO A 62 5.20 18.30 11.61
C PRO A 62 3.86 18.87 11.17
N GLY A 63 2.86 18.00 10.94
CA GLY A 63 1.52 18.36 10.45
C GLY A 63 1.45 18.63 8.93
N GLY A 64 2.54 18.43 8.20
CA GLY A 64 2.61 18.62 6.74
C GLY A 64 2.40 17.36 5.92
N GLU A 65 2.12 16.23 6.55
CA GLU A 65 1.89 14.95 5.89
C GLU A 65 0.69 15.03 4.94
N CYS A 66 0.81 14.46 3.74
CA CYS A 66 -0.28 14.46 2.77
C CYS A 66 -1.40 13.53 3.24
N GLN A 67 -2.51 14.09 3.71
CA GLN A 67 -3.64 13.32 4.24
C GLN A 67 -4.25 12.41 3.16
N HIS A 68 -4.32 12.86 1.91
CA HIS A 68 -4.80 12.04 0.80
C HIS A 68 -3.90 10.81 0.58
N ASN A 69 -2.57 10.97 0.64
CA ASN A 69 -1.62 9.87 0.54
C ASN A 69 -1.78 8.89 1.73
N LEU A 70 -1.97 9.41 2.94
CA LEU A 70 -2.19 8.59 4.13
C LEU A 70 -3.49 7.76 4.08
N ILE A 71 -4.50 8.16 3.29
CA ILE A 71 -5.70 7.34 3.07
C ILE A 71 -5.30 6.00 2.46
N TYR A 72 -4.42 5.97 1.45
CA TYR A 72 -3.95 4.74 0.82
C TYR A 72 -3.17 3.87 1.80
N TRP A 73 -2.18 4.45 2.47
CA TRP A 73 -1.32 3.75 3.43
C TRP A 73 -2.07 3.17 4.63
N ARG A 74 -3.21 3.75 4.98
CA ARG A 74 -4.08 3.30 6.09
C ARG A 74 -5.21 2.38 5.63
N SER A 75 -5.19 1.93 4.39
CA SER A 75 -6.25 1.10 3.79
C SER A 75 -7.64 1.76 3.88
N GLY A 76 -7.67 3.08 3.71
CA GLY A 76 -8.90 3.88 3.70
C GLY A 76 -9.69 3.71 2.42
N GLN A 77 -10.82 4.41 2.33
CA GLN A 77 -11.66 4.41 1.14
C GLN A 77 -11.40 5.67 0.31
N TRP A 78 -11.42 5.51 -1.01
CA TRP A 78 -11.33 6.63 -1.95
C TRP A 78 -12.11 6.34 -3.22
N TRP A 79 -12.57 7.39 -3.88
CA TRP A 79 -13.20 7.31 -5.18
C TRP A 79 -12.25 7.80 -6.27
N GLY A 80 -12.07 7.00 -7.32
CA GLY A 80 -11.29 7.40 -8.48
C GLY A 80 -12.17 8.09 -9.52
N ALA A 81 -11.93 9.37 -9.78
CA ALA A 81 -12.62 10.12 -10.82
C ALA A 81 -11.73 10.25 -12.06
N GLY A 82 -12.33 10.03 -13.24
CA GLY A 82 -11.64 10.17 -14.52
C GLY A 82 -11.25 8.84 -15.19
N PRO A 83 -10.85 8.91 -16.47
CA PRO A 83 -10.41 7.75 -17.24
C PRO A 83 -9.21 7.07 -16.60
N GLY A 84 -9.28 5.74 -16.46
CA GLY A 84 -8.21 4.91 -15.88
C GLY A 84 -8.00 5.09 -14.38
N ALA A 85 -8.82 5.91 -13.70
CA ALA A 85 -8.68 6.10 -12.25
C ALA A 85 -9.11 4.83 -11.51
N HIS A 86 -8.42 4.58 -10.39
CA HIS A 86 -8.70 3.50 -9.46
C HIS A 86 -9.47 4.05 -8.25
N GLY A 87 -10.33 3.24 -7.66
CA GLY A 87 -11.03 3.53 -6.42
C GLY A 87 -11.04 2.32 -5.50
N CYS A 88 -11.31 2.55 -4.22
CA CYS A 88 -11.57 1.50 -3.24
C CYS A 88 -12.68 1.99 -2.31
N VAL A 89 -13.83 1.34 -2.37
CA VAL A 89 -15.02 1.79 -1.66
C VAL A 89 -15.72 0.63 -0.97
N ARG A 90 -16.39 0.93 0.14
CA ARG A 90 -17.26 -0.02 0.80
C ARG A 90 -18.65 0.08 0.21
N LEU A 91 -19.11 -1.00 -0.38
CA LEU A 91 -20.48 -1.13 -0.89
C LEU A 91 -21.35 -1.81 0.17
N ARG A 92 -22.58 -1.35 0.31
CA ARG A 92 -23.60 -1.92 1.20
C ARG A 92 -24.60 -2.72 0.37
N GLY A 93 -25.04 -3.86 0.89
CA GLY A 93 -26.05 -4.70 0.24
C GLY A 93 -25.73 -6.19 0.29
N GLU A 94 -26.65 -7.02 -0.18
CA GLU A 94 -26.48 -8.47 -0.25
C GLU A 94 -25.51 -8.86 -1.38
N GLY A 95 -24.76 -9.94 -1.18
CA GLY A 95 -23.82 -10.48 -2.19
C GLY A 95 -22.48 -9.76 -2.32
N HIS A 96 -22.14 -8.86 -1.39
CA HIS A 96 -20.81 -8.24 -1.32
C HIS A 96 -19.79 -9.16 -0.61
N SER A 97 -18.48 -8.86 -0.78
CA SER A 97 -17.43 -9.56 -0.05
C SER A 97 -17.62 -9.41 1.46
N GLU A 98 -17.04 -10.32 2.24
CA GLU A 98 -17.10 -10.26 3.71
C GLU A 98 -16.62 -8.92 4.28
N SER A 99 -15.58 -8.35 3.68
CA SER A 99 -15.07 -7.04 4.03
C SER A 99 -15.98 -5.89 3.58
N GLY A 100 -16.84 -6.14 2.60
CA GLY A 100 -17.66 -5.11 1.92
C GLY A 100 -16.83 -4.16 1.03
N LEU A 101 -15.49 -4.31 0.94
CA LEU A 101 -14.63 -3.47 0.14
C LEU A 101 -14.49 -3.98 -1.28
N VAL A 102 -14.53 -3.06 -2.23
CA VAL A 102 -14.40 -3.33 -3.66
C VAL A 102 -13.39 -2.34 -4.26
N ARG A 103 -12.39 -2.85 -4.94
CA ARG A 103 -11.55 -2.05 -5.83
C ARG A 103 -12.21 -1.86 -7.17
N LEU A 104 -12.02 -0.69 -7.72
CA LEU A 104 -12.63 -0.23 -8.95
C LEU A 104 -11.56 0.28 -9.90
N VAL A 105 -11.72 -0.01 -11.20
CA VAL A 105 -10.90 0.61 -12.24
C VAL A 105 -11.82 1.16 -13.32
N ASN A 106 -11.67 2.43 -13.61
CA ASN A 106 -12.42 3.10 -14.67
C ASN A 106 -11.83 2.78 -16.06
N ALA A 107 -12.68 2.88 -17.09
CA ALA A 107 -12.25 2.77 -18.48
C ALA A 107 -11.10 3.75 -18.77
N LYS A 108 -10.01 3.25 -19.39
CA LYS A 108 -8.82 4.06 -19.67
C LYS A 108 -9.04 5.08 -20.80
N ARG A 109 -9.89 4.77 -21.78
CA ARG A 109 -10.19 5.67 -22.90
C ARG A 109 -11.22 6.71 -22.48
N PRO A 110 -10.95 8.03 -22.68
CA PRO A 110 -11.89 9.09 -22.31
C PRO A 110 -13.29 8.92 -22.87
N ALA A 111 -13.41 8.54 -24.16
CA ALA A 111 -14.72 8.30 -24.79
C ALA A 111 -15.49 7.16 -24.09
N THR A 112 -14.85 6.02 -23.86
CA THR A 112 -15.49 4.87 -23.19
C THR A 112 -15.87 5.21 -21.74
N TYR A 113 -15.05 6.00 -21.04
CA TYR A 113 -15.37 6.49 -19.71
C TYR A 113 -16.60 7.38 -19.71
N TRP A 114 -16.67 8.32 -20.66
CA TRP A 114 -17.81 9.21 -20.82
C TRP A 114 -19.10 8.47 -21.17
N ASP A 115 -19.04 7.57 -22.16
CA ASP A 115 -20.18 6.75 -22.56
C ASP A 115 -20.72 5.92 -21.40
N GLY A 116 -19.83 5.38 -20.58
CA GLY A 116 -20.21 4.65 -19.37
C GLY A 116 -20.86 5.50 -18.28
N LEU A 117 -20.57 6.80 -18.23
CA LEU A 117 -21.25 7.75 -17.34
C LEU A 117 -22.59 8.21 -17.93
N ALA A 118 -22.64 8.53 -19.23
CA ALA A 118 -23.82 9.04 -19.90
C ALA A 118 -24.93 7.99 -20.01
N GLY A 119 -24.61 6.72 -20.08
CA GLY A 119 -25.58 5.61 -20.07
C GLY A 119 -26.28 5.38 -18.73
N GLY A 120 -25.98 6.15 -17.69
CA GLY A 120 -26.53 6.05 -16.33
C GLY A 120 -27.80 6.85 -16.06
N GLY A 121 -28.53 7.33 -17.08
CA GLY A 121 -29.88 7.88 -16.92
C GLY A 121 -30.93 6.76 -16.68
N GLU A 122 -31.78 6.91 -15.66
CA GLU A 122 -32.97 6.09 -15.28
C GLU A 122 -32.92 4.58 -15.64
N GLY A 123 -31.85 3.91 -15.33
CA GLY A 123 -31.61 2.52 -15.66
C GLY A 123 -30.13 2.23 -15.63
N ALA A 124 -29.46 2.62 -14.53
CA ALA A 124 -28.09 2.11 -14.27
C ALA A 124 -28.19 0.59 -14.46
N SER A 125 -27.77 0.11 -15.63
CA SER A 125 -27.82 -1.31 -15.94
C SER A 125 -26.97 -1.98 -14.84
N ILE A 126 -27.63 -2.79 -14.02
CA ILE A 126 -26.97 -3.63 -13.03
C ILE A 126 -25.87 -4.35 -13.79
N ARG A 127 -24.64 -4.09 -13.42
CA ARG A 127 -23.48 -4.75 -14.01
C ARG A 127 -23.65 -6.26 -13.91
N LYS A 128 -23.01 -7.00 -14.80
CA LYS A 128 -23.06 -8.48 -14.78
C LYS A 128 -22.60 -9.06 -13.44
N ASP A 129 -21.77 -8.32 -12.68
CA ASP A 129 -21.30 -8.66 -11.34
C ASP A 129 -22.28 -8.26 -10.22
N GLY A 130 -23.44 -7.68 -10.56
CA GLY A 130 -24.48 -7.28 -9.61
C GLY A 130 -24.14 -6.04 -8.77
N LEU A 131 -23.03 -5.36 -9.03
CA LEU A 131 -22.62 -4.19 -8.24
C LEU A 131 -23.29 -2.90 -8.72
N PRO A 132 -23.78 -2.05 -7.81
CA PRO A 132 -24.42 -0.77 -8.14
C PRO A 132 -23.35 0.29 -8.47
N LEU A 133 -22.66 0.10 -9.60
CA LEU A 133 -21.55 0.95 -10.02
C LEU A 133 -21.80 1.53 -11.41
N PRO A 134 -21.27 2.74 -11.72
CA PRO A 134 -21.37 3.33 -13.05
C PRO A 134 -20.81 2.42 -14.14
N GLY A 135 -21.37 2.49 -15.34
CA GLY A 135 -20.87 1.76 -16.51
C GLY A 135 -19.44 2.14 -16.94
N SER A 136 -18.94 3.27 -16.45
CA SER A 136 -17.53 3.67 -16.62
C SER A 136 -16.53 2.79 -15.87
N VAL A 137 -16.96 2.07 -14.83
CA VAL A 137 -16.14 1.10 -14.10
C VAL A 137 -16.06 -0.19 -14.89
N VAL A 138 -14.86 -0.57 -15.34
CA VAL A 138 -14.66 -1.74 -16.22
C VAL A 138 -14.10 -2.95 -15.49
N THR A 139 -13.43 -2.75 -14.36
CA THR A 139 -12.89 -3.82 -13.53
C THR A 139 -13.30 -3.61 -12.08
N THR A 140 -13.63 -4.71 -11.40
CA THR A 140 -13.94 -4.76 -9.97
C THR A 140 -13.22 -5.94 -9.34
N GLU A 141 -12.70 -5.74 -8.13
CA GLU A 141 -12.09 -6.77 -7.30
C GLU A 141 -12.72 -6.68 -5.91
N ARG A 142 -13.29 -7.78 -5.45
CA ARG A 142 -13.87 -7.88 -4.10
C ARG A 142 -12.77 -8.33 -3.14
N LEU A 143 -12.49 -7.54 -2.12
CA LEU A 143 -11.47 -7.87 -1.13
C LEU A 143 -12.06 -8.76 -0.03
N SER A 144 -11.42 -9.89 0.23
CA SER A 144 -11.71 -10.71 1.40
C SER A 144 -11.17 -10.05 2.68
N ASN A 145 -11.48 -10.61 3.83
CA ASN A 145 -10.88 -10.15 5.09
C ASN A 145 -9.38 -10.42 5.13
N ASP A 146 -8.91 -11.52 4.55
CA ASP A 146 -7.49 -11.89 4.50
C ASP A 146 -6.72 -10.97 3.56
N ASP A 147 -7.29 -10.62 2.38
CA ASP A 147 -6.71 -9.60 1.50
C ASP A 147 -6.51 -8.28 2.24
N LEU A 148 -7.53 -7.85 3.01
CA LEU A 148 -7.44 -6.62 3.80
C LEU A 148 -6.37 -6.68 4.88
N ARG A 149 -6.27 -7.81 5.60
CA ARG A 149 -5.24 -7.98 6.63
C ARG A 149 -3.85 -7.94 6.03
N THR A 150 -3.65 -8.68 4.93
CA THR A 150 -2.39 -8.68 4.19
C THR A 150 -1.99 -7.26 3.79
N GLU A 151 -2.91 -6.51 3.20
CA GLU A 151 -2.66 -5.14 2.78
C GLU A 151 -2.40 -4.19 3.96
N GLN A 152 -3.12 -4.34 5.06
CA GLN A 152 -2.90 -3.53 6.26
C GLN A 152 -1.49 -3.73 6.79
N VAL A 153 -1.01 -4.96 6.87
CA VAL A 153 0.37 -5.26 7.27
C VAL A 153 1.36 -4.65 6.28
N MET A 154 1.15 -4.92 4.98
CA MET A 154 2.03 -4.44 3.91
C MET A 154 2.14 -2.92 3.87
N LEU A 155 1.05 -2.21 4.04
CA LEU A 155 1.01 -0.75 3.91
C LEU A 155 1.45 -0.07 5.20
N ARG A 156 0.91 -0.47 6.35
CA ARG A 156 1.14 0.24 7.60
C ARG A 156 2.55 0.07 8.16
N LEU A 157 3.20 -1.07 7.93
CA LEU A 157 4.61 -1.22 8.30
C LEU A 157 5.53 -0.27 7.52
N ARG A 158 5.13 0.19 6.35
CA ARG A 158 5.88 1.18 5.57
C ARG A 158 5.65 2.63 6.02
N LEU A 159 4.77 2.85 7.00
CA LEU A 159 4.60 4.14 7.67
C LEU A 159 5.58 4.30 8.83
N ALA A 160 6.08 5.50 9.06
CA ALA A 160 6.84 5.83 10.28
C ALA A 160 6.03 5.58 11.57
N ALA A 161 4.71 5.72 11.48
CA ALA A 161 3.80 5.41 12.59
C ALA A 161 3.75 3.91 12.91
N GLY A 162 4.05 3.04 11.94
CA GLY A 162 4.00 1.60 12.08
C GLY A 162 2.59 1.04 12.24
N LEU A 163 2.52 -0.24 12.59
CA LEU A 163 1.32 -1.04 12.78
C LEU A 163 1.09 -1.31 14.27
N GLU A 164 -0.15 -1.26 14.74
CA GLU A 164 -0.49 -1.64 16.11
C GLU A 164 -0.40 -3.16 16.29
N LEU A 165 0.19 -3.62 17.40
CA LEU A 165 0.32 -5.06 17.66
C LEU A 165 -1.05 -5.75 17.82
N THR A 166 -2.06 -5.03 18.26
CA THR A 166 -3.45 -5.50 18.33
C THR A 166 -4.05 -5.76 16.94
N GLU A 167 -3.60 -5.04 15.91
CA GLU A 167 -4.03 -5.26 14.53
C GLU A 167 -3.39 -6.53 13.92
N LEU A 168 -2.17 -6.89 14.38
CA LEU A 168 -1.53 -8.17 14.03
C LEU A 168 -2.24 -9.35 14.68
N ALA A 169 -2.61 -9.22 15.94
CA ALA A 169 -3.29 -10.28 16.69
C ALA A 169 -4.63 -10.68 16.06
N GLY A 170 -5.20 -9.85 15.19
CA GLY A 170 -6.46 -10.07 14.49
C GLY A 170 -7.58 -10.50 15.42
N SER A 171 -8.81 -10.33 15.06
CA SER A 171 -9.93 -11.00 15.72
C SER A 171 -9.85 -12.51 15.41
N THR A 172 -8.97 -13.24 16.09
CA THR A 172 -9.02 -14.70 16.15
C THR A 172 -10.30 -15.10 16.87
N GLY A 173 -11.41 -14.94 16.16
CA GLY A 173 -12.73 -15.42 16.58
C GLY A 173 -12.86 -16.94 16.53
N SER A 174 -11.76 -17.68 16.45
CA SER A 174 -11.75 -19.13 16.67
C SER A 174 -10.62 -19.50 17.62
N ALA A 175 -10.99 -19.77 18.86
CA ALA A 175 -10.14 -20.43 19.85
C ALA A 175 -9.84 -21.86 19.36
N GLY A 176 -8.90 -22.01 18.43
CA GLY A 176 -8.42 -23.28 17.91
C GLY A 176 -6.91 -23.38 18.03
N SER A 177 -6.36 -24.60 18.09
CA SER A 177 -4.92 -24.89 18.21
C SER A 177 -4.04 -24.26 17.11
N ALA A 178 -4.59 -23.84 16.00
CA ALA A 178 -3.89 -23.11 14.94
C ALA A 178 -3.40 -21.72 15.40
N GLY A 179 -4.22 -20.95 16.12
CA GLY A 179 -3.85 -19.62 16.57
C GLY A 179 -2.65 -19.55 17.52
N SER A 180 -2.34 -20.63 18.24
CA SER A 180 -1.17 -20.67 19.14
C SER A 180 0.15 -20.83 18.38
N LYS A 181 0.14 -21.55 17.23
CA LYS A 181 1.31 -21.77 16.40
C LYS A 181 1.67 -20.50 15.63
N GLU A 182 0.67 -19.88 14.97
CA GLU A 182 0.83 -18.61 14.23
C GLU A 182 1.36 -17.51 15.14
N ASN A 183 0.85 -17.38 16.37
CA ASN A 183 1.36 -16.43 17.34
C ASN A 183 2.82 -16.70 17.73
N THR A 184 3.25 -17.96 17.76
CA THR A 184 4.63 -18.33 18.05
C THR A 184 5.56 -17.99 16.87
N GLU A 185 5.15 -18.28 15.64
CA GLU A 185 5.92 -17.97 14.43
C GLU A 185 6.06 -16.46 14.25
N LEU A 186 4.99 -15.72 14.42
CA LEU A 186 5.01 -14.25 14.37
C LEU A 186 5.95 -13.66 15.43
N ALA A 187 5.88 -14.16 16.67
CA ALA A 187 6.77 -13.70 17.75
C ALA A 187 8.24 -13.94 17.41
N GLN A 188 8.59 -15.10 16.85
CA GLN A 188 9.95 -15.43 16.42
C GLN A 188 10.43 -14.50 15.29
N VAL A 189 9.58 -14.19 14.32
CA VAL A 189 9.91 -13.25 13.23
C VAL A 189 10.17 -11.85 13.78
N ILE A 190 9.29 -11.36 14.67
CA ILE A 190 9.46 -10.05 15.30
C ILE A 190 10.74 -10.00 16.15
N GLU A 191 11.00 -11.03 16.96
CA GLU A 191 12.21 -11.12 17.79
C GLU A 191 13.48 -11.12 16.94
N ARG A 192 13.51 -11.91 15.86
CA ARG A 192 14.64 -11.96 14.91
C ARG A 192 14.95 -10.57 14.33
N TYR A 193 13.96 -9.88 13.80
CA TYR A 193 14.19 -8.58 13.17
C TYR A 193 14.46 -7.47 14.18
N THR A 194 13.91 -7.57 15.39
CA THR A 194 14.23 -6.67 16.50
C THR A 194 15.68 -6.87 16.98
N GLY A 195 16.12 -8.13 17.10
CA GLY A 195 17.51 -8.48 17.42
C GLY A 195 18.51 -8.00 16.37
N LEU A 196 18.13 -7.94 15.10
CA LEU A 196 18.91 -7.37 14.01
C LEU A 196 18.88 -5.83 13.98
N GLY A 197 18.06 -5.18 14.81
CA GLY A 197 17.86 -3.74 14.83
C GLY A 197 17.09 -3.20 13.61
N LEU A 198 16.29 -4.04 12.94
CA LEU A 198 15.51 -3.69 11.75
C LEU A 198 14.06 -3.33 12.09
N LEU A 199 13.54 -3.89 13.20
CA LEU A 199 12.23 -3.56 13.76
C LEU A 199 12.37 -2.95 15.16
N ASP A 200 11.46 -2.07 15.50
CA ASP A 200 11.20 -1.57 16.84
C ASP A 200 9.81 -2.03 17.27
N ALA A 201 9.77 -2.92 18.27
CA ALA A 201 8.55 -3.48 18.85
C ALA A 201 8.28 -2.96 20.26
N ARG A 202 8.86 -1.82 20.64
CA ARG A 202 8.65 -1.21 21.96
C ARG A 202 7.28 -0.56 22.04
N GLY A 203 6.54 -0.88 23.11
CA GLY A 203 5.18 -0.40 23.32
C GLY A 203 4.15 -1.19 22.50
N GLU A 204 3.12 -0.51 22.05
CA GLU A 204 1.96 -1.14 21.37
C GLU A 204 2.09 -1.20 19.85
N ARG A 205 3.21 -0.76 19.30
CA ARG A 205 3.41 -0.63 17.84
C ARG A 205 4.66 -1.33 17.35
N LEU A 206 4.53 -1.94 16.19
CA LEU A 206 5.64 -2.48 15.41
C LEU A 206 6.02 -1.46 14.34
N ARG A 207 7.30 -1.06 14.30
CA ARG A 207 7.81 -0.05 13.36
C ARG A 207 9.09 -0.53 12.69
N LEU A 208 9.29 -0.15 11.45
CA LEU A 208 10.60 -0.26 10.83
C LEU A 208 11.56 0.78 11.43
N THR A 209 12.78 0.37 11.71
CA THR A 209 13.86 1.29 12.03
C THR A 209 14.38 1.97 10.75
N ASP A 210 15.27 2.96 10.88
CA ASP A 210 15.92 3.57 9.71
C ASP A 210 16.64 2.54 8.83
N LYS A 211 17.25 1.51 9.43
CA LYS A 211 17.86 0.38 8.71
C LYS A 211 16.83 -0.57 8.13
N GLY A 212 15.73 -0.81 8.85
CA GLY A 212 14.67 -1.72 8.42
C GLY A 212 13.91 -1.22 7.19
N ARG A 213 13.86 0.08 6.95
CA ARG A 213 13.20 0.66 5.77
C ARG A 213 13.71 0.11 4.44
N TYR A 214 15.03 -0.16 4.35
CA TYR A 214 15.65 -0.73 3.13
C TYR A 214 15.27 -2.19 2.88
N LEU A 215 14.89 -2.90 3.93
CA LEU A 215 14.52 -4.32 3.88
C LEU A 215 13.03 -4.54 4.12
N ALA A 216 12.22 -3.47 3.96
CA ALA A 216 10.80 -3.47 4.27
C ALA A 216 10.05 -4.61 3.58
N ASP A 217 10.34 -4.88 2.31
CA ASP A 217 9.64 -5.91 1.52
C ASP A 217 9.86 -7.32 2.09
N GLY A 218 11.11 -7.67 2.43
CA GLY A 218 11.43 -8.95 3.04
C GLY A 218 10.81 -9.10 4.45
N ILE A 219 10.92 -8.05 5.27
CA ILE A 219 10.35 -8.04 6.63
C ILE A 219 8.83 -8.21 6.58
N VAL A 220 8.17 -7.46 5.71
CA VAL A 220 6.71 -7.52 5.52
C VAL A 220 6.29 -8.90 5.05
N THR A 221 6.99 -9.48 4.07
CA THR A 221 6.69 -10.81 3.54
C THR A 221 6.78 -11.87 4.64
N ASP A 222 7.84 -11.85 5.45
CA ASP A 222 8.00 -12.81 6.54
C ASP A 222 6.91 -12.67 7.61
N ILE A 223 6.48 -11.44 7.92
CA ILE A 223 5.38 -11.19 8.85
C ILE A 223 4.05 -11.70 8.28
N VAL A 224 3.76 -11.44 7.01
CA VAL A 224 2.53 -11.91 6.34
C VAL A 224 2.49 -13.45 6.34
N LEU A 225 3.59 -14.10 5.98
CA LEU A 225 3.69 -15.56 6.01
C LEU A 225 3.52 -16.16 7.42
N ALA A 226 4.11 -15.50 8.44
CA ALA A 226 3.96 -15.93 9.83
C ALA A 226 2.54 -15.73 10.40
N LEU A 227 1.73 -14.87 9.76
CA LEU A 227 0.31 -14.69 10.05
C LEU A 227 -0.60 -15.68 9.32
N GLY A 228 -0.04 -16.54 8.43
CA GLY A 228 -0.80 -17.47 7.60
C GLY A 228 -1.65 -16.80 6.52
N LEU A 229 -1.26 -15.60 6.07
CA LEU A 229 -1.93 -14.77 5.08
C LEU A 229 -1.33 -14.93 3.69
#